data_e068411bcc79a9329938f886bd1270c3
#
_entry.id   e068411bcc79a9329938f886bd1270c3
#
_cell.length_a   1.000
_cell.length_b   1.000
_cell.length_c   1.000
_cell.angle_alpha   90.00
_cell.angle_beta   90.00
_cell.angle_gamma   90.00
#
_symmetry.space_group_name_H-M   'P 1'
#
loop_
_entity.id
_entity.type
_entity.pdbx_description
1 polymer ?
#
loop_
_entity_poly.entity_id
_entity_poly.type
_entity_poly.pdbx_seq_one_letter_code
_entity_poly.pdbx_strand_id
1 'polypeptide(L)'
;MCHHKAPHRAWDPDAKHAYMYDDVDIPEPETFNDDYATRSPAATEATMRIDRDLTRRDLKVPPPAGLKGPALAEWNSTKDTEMEVTVNGETKKLSGTALKKWKYQKYIKDYLRCIASVDDNVGRVLDYLDTSGLATNTIVIYTSDQGFYLGDHNWFDKRFMYEESLRMPFLIRYPGQIKPGTTSDAMVVNVDFAPTFLAYAGLAAPKEVQGRSFKPVLAGRTPENWRTEMYYRYYHYPADHRVQPHYGIRTQRYKLIYFNRIDAWELFDLATDPHELKNLSADPAQTGTMKQLKADLARLRVELDDHDQLQDVQK
;
A
#
# COMPACT_ATOMS: atom_id res chain seq x y z
N MET A 1 -1.61 21.63 0.07
CA MET A 1 -1.24 20.20 0.23
C MET A 1 0.26 20.08 0.03
N CYS A 2 0.94 19.26 0.84
CA CYS A 2 2.38 18.98 0.73
C CYS A 2 2.53 17.53 0.28
N HIS A 3 2.82 17.31 -1.00
CA HIS A 3 2.91 15.97 -1.59
C HIS A 3 4.38 15.63 -1.80
N HIS A 4 4.89 14.69 -1.00
CA HIS A 4 6.21 14.12 -1.21
C HIS A 4 6.16 13.03 -2.29
N LYS A 5 7.16 12.98 -3.16
CA LYS A 5 7.38 11.82 -4.03
C LYS A 5 7.79 10.59 -3.21
N ALA A 6 8.67 10.79 -2.24
CA ALA A 6 9.08 9.75 -1.31
C ALA A 6 7.91 9.33 -0.40
N PRO A 7 7.79 8.06 -0.05
CA PRO A 7 8.70 6.94 -0.32
C PRO A 7 8.40 6.13 -1.59
N HIS A 8 7.86 6.73 -2.65
CA HIS A 8 7.67 6.04 -3.93
C HIS A 8 9.01 5.58 -4.52
N ARG A 9 9.02 4.47 -5.28
CA ARG A 9 10.16 3.98 -6.06
C ARG A 9 10.81 5.13 -6.90
N ALA A 10 12.17 5.29 -7.00
CA ALA A 10 13.17 4.33 -6.53
C ALA A 10 13.84 4.82 -5.22
N TRP A 11 13.30 4.81 -4.11
CA TRP A 11 13.82 5.01 -2.74
C TRP A 11 15.24 5.61 -2.65
N ASP A 12 15.44 6.83 -3.16
CA ASP A 12 16.72 7.54 -3.14
C ASP A 12 16.78 8.42 -1.88
N PRO A 13 17.51 8.01 -0.83
CA PRO A 13 17.61 8.79 0.41
C PRO A 13 18.43 10.06 0.19
N ASP A 14 18.19 11.08 1.01
CA ASP A 14 19.04 12.25 1.05
C ASP A 14 20.38 11.97 1.74
N ALA A 15 21.33 12.91 1.59
CA ALA A 15 22.69 12.75 2.14
C ALA A 15 22.70 12.64 3.68
N LYS A 16 21.74 13.28 4.38
CA LYS A 16 21.66 13.27 5.84
C LYS A 16 21.34 11.86 6.37
N HIS A 17 20.48 11.12 5.67
CA HIS A 17 19.98 9.82 6.11
C HIS A 17 20.62 8.63 5.37
N ALA A 18 21.56 8.89 4.46
CA ALA A 18 22.13 7.89 3.55
C ALA A 18 22.73 6.64 4.25
N TYR A 19 23.22 6.81 5.47
CA TYR A 19 23.88 5.75 6.26
C TYR A 19 23.06 5.26 7.46
N MET A 20 21.83 5.75 7.61
CA MET A 20 20.92 5.31 8.67
C MET A 20 20.70 3.80 8.56
N TYR A 21 20.74 3.07 9.68
CA TYR A 21 20.57 1.61 9.75
C TYR A 21 21.65 0.74 9.08
N ASP A 22 22.84 1.27 8.76
CA ASP A 22 23.90 0.45 8.15
C ASP A 22 24.37 -0.68 9.08
N ASP A 23 24.36 -0.45 10.37
CA ASP A 23 24.78 -1.35 11.44
C ASP A 23 23.65 -2.20 12.05
N VAL A 24 22.44 -2.11 11.52
CA VAL A 24 21.27 -2.80 12.05
C VAL A 24 20.60 -3.64 10.96
N ASP A 25 20.25 -4.89 11.26
CA ASP A 25 19.38 -5.68 10.40
C ASP A 25 17.91 -5.39 10.73
N ILE A 26 17.15 -5.02 9.72
CA ILE A 26 15.70 -4.81 9.83
C ILE A 26 15.01 -6.18 9.83
N PRO A 27 14.13 -6.48 10.81
CA PRO A 27 13.41 -7.75 10.85
C PRO A 27 12.61 -8.02 9.57
N GLU A 28 12.63 -9.28 9.13
CA GLU A 28 11.77 -9.74 8.04
C GLU A 28 10.31 -9.81 8.50
N PRO A 29 9.30 -9.44 7.70
CA PRO A 29 7.90 -9.69 8.01
C PRO A 29 7.62 -11.20 8.18
N GLU A 30 6.60 -11.54 8.97
CA GLU A 30 6.22 -12.95 9.17
C GLU A 30 5.87 -13.65 7.86
N THR A 31 5.30 -12.92 6.90
CA THR A 31 4.91 -13.39 5.57
C THR A 31 6.03 -13.35 4.52
N PHE A 32 7.26 -12.98 4.91
CA PHE A 32 8.38 -12.79 3.96
C PHE A 32 8.68 -14.03 3.11
N ASN A 33 8.38 -15.23 3.62
CA ASN A 33 8.59 -16.49 2.94
C ASN A 33 7.28 -17.16 2.48
N ASP A 34 6.23 -16.36 2.21
CA ASP A 34 4.96 -16.83 1.67
C ASP A 34 5.20 -17.58 0.34
N ASP A 35 4.61 -18.77 0.22
CA ASP A 35 4.71 -19.65 -0.95
C ASP A 35 3.53 -19.52 -1.91
N TYR A 36 2.52 -18.73 -1.53
CA TYR A 36 1.25 -18.52 -2.24
C TYR A 36 0.45 -19.82 -2.50
N ALA A 37 0.66 -20.88 -1.73
CA ALA A 37 0.14 -22.22 -2.01
C ALA A 37 -1.39 -22.29 -2.18
N THR A 38 -2.13 -21.42 -1.49
CA THR A 38 -3.61 -21.41 -1.57
C THR A 38 -4.15 -20.26 -2.42
N ARG A 39 -3.29 -19.34 -2.89
CA ARG A 39 -3.70 -18.15 -3.64
C ARG A 39 -4.10 -18.46 -5.07
N SER A 40 -4.81 -17.54 -5.67
CA SER A 40 -5.04 -17.55 -7.12
C SER A 40 -3.72 -17.37 -7.89
N PRO A 41 -3.68 -17.72 -9.18
CA PRO A 41 -2.48 -17.48 -10.01
C PRO A 41 -2.03 -16.02 -10.03
N ALA A 42 -2.91 -15.06 -9.74
CA ALA A 42 -2.58 -13.64 -9.68
C ALA A 42 -1.39 -13.34 -8.76
N ALA A 43 -1.30 -14.01 -7.59
CA ALA A 43 -0.24 -13.80 -6.63
C ALA A 43 1.14 -14.24 -7.16
N THR A 44 1.21 -15.37 -7.85
CA THR A 44 2.46 -15.92 -8.40
C THR A 44 2.91 -15.23 -9.68
N GLU A 45 1.98 -14.69 -10.48
CA GLU A 45 2.24 -14.01 -11.74
C GLU A 45 2.74 -12.58 -11.57
N ALA A 46 2.38 -11.94 -10.46
CA ALA A 46 2.79 -10.56 -10.19
C ALA A 46 4.32 -10.41 -10.18
N THR A 47 4.80 -9.35 -10.84
CA THR A 47 6.24 -9.06 -10.99
C THR A 47 6.70 -8.00 -9.98
N MET A 48 6.42 -8.24 -8.70
CA MET A 48 6.78 -7.34 -7.59
C MET A 48 7.44 -8.09 -6.41
N ARG A 49 8.12 -9.20 -6.69
CA ARG A 49 8.79 -10.00 -5.66
C ARG A 49 10.20 -9.48 -5.39
N ILE A 50 10.58 -9.41 -4.11
CA ILE A 50 11.90 -8.97 -3.67
C ILE A 50 12.99 -9.89 -4.21
N ASP A 51 12.80 -11.21 -4.14
CA ASP A 51 13.78 -12.18 -4.61
C ASP A 51 14.04 -12.10 -6.12
N ARG A 52 13.02 -11.74 -6.91
CA ARG A 52 13.02 -11.87 -8.37
C ARG A 52 12.99 -10.54 -9.12
N ASP A 53 12.23 -9.54 -8.62
CA ASP A 53 11.78 -8.43 -9.46
C ASP A 53 12.42 -7.07 -9.14
N LEU A 54 13.17 -6.95 -8.02
CA LEU A 54 14.00 -5.78 -7.77
C LEU A 54 15.13 -5.68 -8.79
N THR A 55 15.26 -4.49 -9.39
CA THR A 55 16.26 -4.20 -10.41
C THR A 55 17.57 -3.67 -9.81
N ARG A 56 18.64 -3.63 -10.60
CA ARG A 56 19.91 -2.99 -10.19
C ARG A 56 19.72 -1.53 -9.79
N ARG A 57 18.82 -0.80 -10.44
CA ARG A 57 18.46 0.57 -10.06
C ARG A 57 17.85 0.63 -8.66
N ASP A 58 16.94 -0.26 -8.35
CA ASP A 58 16.30 -0.32 -7.03
C ASP A 58 17.31 -0.61 -5.92
N LEU A 59 18.26 -1.49 -6.22
CA LEU A 59 19.31 -1.94 -5.30
C LEU A 59 20.54 -1.01 -5.26
N LYS A 60 20.53 0.08 -6.04
CA LYS A 60 21.65 1.04 -6.14
C LYS A 60 22.97 0.38 -6.54
N VAL A 61 22.92 -0.66 -7.40
CA VAL A 61 24.11 -1.29 -7.94
C VAL A 61 24.79 -0.32 -8.91
N PRO A 62 26.05 0.08 -8.66
CA PRO A 62 26.70 1.06 -9.53
C PRO A 62 26.94 0.50 -10.92
N PRO A 63 26.60 1.24 -11.98
CA PRO A 63 26.91 0.81 -13.34
C PRO A 63 28.42 0.86 -13.62
N PRO A 64 28.93 0.07 -14.57
CA PRO A 64 30.28 0.20 -15.08
C PRO A 64 30.59 1.63 -15.53
N ALA A 65 31.83 2.08 -15.32
CA ALA A 65 32.25 3.43 -15.71
C ALA A 65 32.01 3.67 -17.23
N GLY A 66 31.43 4.83 -17.55
CA GLY A 66 31.21 5.24 -18.94
C GLY A 66 29.94 4.72 -19.59
N LEU A 67 29.14 3.91 -18.92
CA LEU A 67 27.85 3.40 -19.45
C LEU A 67 26.82 4.54 -19.54
N LYS A 68 26.20 4.72 -20.71
CA LYS A 68 25.24 5.81 -21.00
C LYS A 68 24.11 5.34 -21.92
N GLY A 69 23.06 6.16 -21.99
CA GLY A 69 21.94 5.96 -22.94
C GLY A 69 21.25 4.60 -22.77
N PRO A 70 20.90 3.92 -23.89
CA PRO A 70 20.18 2.65 -23.85
C PRO A 70 20.88 1.56 -23.03
N ALA A 71 22.21 1.45 -23.10
CA ALA A 71 22.98 0.48 -22.34
C ALA A 71 22.90 0.71 -20.83
N LEU A 72 22.87 1.97 -20.37
CA LEU A 72 22.62 2.30 -18.96
C LEU A 72 21.19 1.94 -18.54
N ALA A 73 20.19 2.17 -19.40
CA ALA A 73 18.80 1.80 -19.12
C ALA A 73 18.65 0.28 -18.99
N GLU A 74 19.28 -0.48 -19.86
CA GLU A 74 19.31 -1.95 -19.79
C GLU A 74 19.99 -2.44 -18.50
N TRP A 75 21.17 -1.91 -18.17
CA TRP A 75 21.84 -2.18 -16.91
C TRP A 75 20.94 -1.95 -15.71
N ASN A 76 20.30 -0.79 -15.66
CA ASN A 76 19.43 -0.39 -14.54
C ASN A 76 18.21 -1.28 -14.39
N SER A 77 17.67 -1.82 -15.49
CA SER A 77 16.48 -2.68 -15.50
C SER A 77 16.78 -4.16 -15.24
N THR A 78 18.07 -4.56 -15.18
CA THR A 78 18.48 -5.95 -14.95
C THR A 78 18.02 -6.43 -13.57
N LYS A 79 17.47 -7.64 -13.53
CA LYS A 79 17.03 -8.37 -12.34
C LYS A 79 17.93 -9.56 -12.12
N ASP A 80 18.80 -9.48 -11.14
CA ASP A 80 19.80 -10.50 -10.88
C ASP A 80 19.25 -11.63 -10.01
N THR A 81 19.56 -12.88 -10.38
CA THR A 81 19.32 -14.08 -9.56
C THR A 81 20.56 -14.53 -8.79
N GLU A 82 21.71 -13.93 -9.12
CA GLU A 82 23.01 -14.10 -8.48
C GLU A 82 23.77 -12.78 -8.55
N MET A 83 24.43 -12.38 -7.48
CA MET A 83 25.17 -11.11 -7.42
C MET A 83 26.44 -11.25 -6.58
N GLU A 84 27.49 -10.55 -7.00
CA GLU A 84 28.62 -10.23 -6.13
C GLU A 84 28.29 -8.94 -5.35
N VAL A 85 28.34 -9.05 -4.03
CA VAL A 85 28.02 -7.92 -3.12
C VAL A 85 29.10 -7.80 -2.06
N THR A 86 29.37 -6.58 -1.64
CA THR A 86 30.27 -6.34 -0.49
C THR A 86 29.45 -6.24 0.79
N VAL A 87 29.74 -7.13 1.74
CA VAL A 87 29.11 -7.17 3.06
C VAL A 87 30.24 -7.13 4.09
N ASN A 88 30.23 -6.11 4.96
CA ASN A 88 31.28 -5.90 6.00
C ASN A 88 32.72 -5.91 5.43
N GLY A 89 32.92 -5.28 4.26
CA GLY A 89 34.21 -5.20 3.59
C GLY A 89 34.63 -6.44 2.81
N GLU A 90 33.88 -7.54 2.86
CA GLU A 90 34.15 -8.78 2.11
C GLU A 90 33.25 -8.88 0.88
N THR A 91 33.83 -9.18 -0.27
CA THR A 91 33.06 -9.48 -1.48
C THR A 91 32.58 -10.93 -1.44
N LYS A 92 31.27 -11.12 -1.54
CA LYS A 92 30.61 -12.42 -1.50
C LYS A 92 29.69 -12.60 -2.70
N LYS A 93 29.70 -13.78 -3.28
CA LYS A 93 28.73 -14.17 -4.31
C LYS A 93 27.48 -14.72 -3.63
N LEU A 94 26.34 -14.05 -3.80
CA LEU A 94 25.06 -14.41 -3.21
C LEU A 94 24.07 -14.89 -4.27
N SER A 95 23.28 -15.92 -3.92
CA SER A 95 22.16 -16.42 -4.70
C SER A 95 21.05 -16.96 -3.77
N GLY A 96 19.89 -17.31 -4.31
CA GLY A 96 18.76 -17.90 -3.57
C GLY A 96 18.39 -17.11 -2.33
N THR A 97 18.20 -17.79 -1.20
CA THR A 97 17.76 -17.17 0.07
C THR A 97 18.73 -16.10 0.58
N ALA A 98 20.04 -16.29 0.43
CA ALA A 98 21.01 -15.30 0.87
C ALA A 98 20.90 -14.00 0.07
N LEU A 99 20.71 -14.08 -1.24
CA LEU A 99 20.49 -12.92 -2.10
C LEU A 99 19.13 -12.25 -1.79
N LYS A 100 18.07 -13.04 -1.57
CA LYS A 100 16.74 -12.50 -1.18
C LYS A 100 16.84 -11.65 0.10
N LYS A 101 17.50 -12.15 1.13
CA LYS A 101 17.71 -11.43 2.39
C LYS A 101 18.51 -10.15 2.20
N TRP A 102 19.59 -10.20 1.43
CA TRP A 102 20.39 -9.02 1.11
C TRP A 102 19.58 -7.96 0.35
N LYS A 103 18.79 -8.38 -0.66
CA LYS A 103 17.90 -7.49 -1.41
C LYS A 103 16.87 -6.83 -0.50
N TYR A 104 16.29 -7.59 0.43
CA TYR A 104 15.35 -7.06 1.41
C TYR A 104 16.01 -5.99 2.29
N GLN A 105 17.17 -6.28 2.89
CA GLN A 105 17.88 -5.31 3.72
C GLN A 105 18.18 -4.03 2.95
N LYS A 106 18.64 -4.15 1.70
CA LYS A 106 18.93 -2.99 0.85
C LYS A 106 17.67 -2.17 0.57
N TYR A 107 16.60 -2.82 0.19
CA TYR A 107 15.31 -2.20 -0.09
C TYR A 107 14.70 -1.52 1.12
N ILE A 108 14.56 -2.25 2.22
CA ILE A 108 13.85 -1.73 3.41
C ILE A 108 14.63 -0.59 4.08
N LYS A 109 15.95 -0.66 4.14
CA LYS A 109 16.79 0.42 4.68
C LYS A 109 16.66 1.69 3.84
N ASP A 110 16.72 1.59 2.52
CA ASP A 110 16.55 2.75 1.62
C ASP A 110 15.13 3.35 1.73
N TYR A 111 14.10 2.50 1.88
CA TYR A 111 12.73 2.96 2.14
C TYR A 111 12.64 3.75 3.45
N LEU A 112 13.15 3.20 4.55
CA LEU A 112 13.12 3.85 5.88
C LEU A 112 13.94 5.15 5.92
N ARG A 113 15.05 5.22 5.19
CA ARG A 113 15.85 6.44 5.01
C ARG A 113 15.06 7.55 4.33
N CYS A 114 14.27 7.19 3.31
CA CYS A 114 13.37 8.14 2.67
C CYS A 114 12.27 8.60 3.63
N ILE A 115 11.72 7.72 4.47
CA ILE A 115 10.74 8.09 5.49
C ILE A 115 11.34 9.06 6.50
N ALA A 116 12.57 8.85 6.96
CA ALA A 116 13.25 9.77 7.87
C ALA A 116 13.38 11.19 7.28
N SER A 117 13.66 11.29 5.99
CA SER A 117 13.68 12.59 5.28
C SER A 117 12.29 13.23 5.18
N VAL A 118 11.23 12.43 4.96
CA VAL A 118 9.83 12.93 4.99
C VAL A 118 9.47 13.43 6.38
N ASP A 119 9.84 12.70 7.44
CA ASP A 119 9.58 13.06 8.84
C ASP A 119 10.19 14.41 9.21
N ASP A 120 11.47 14.63 8.88
CA ASP A 120 12.14 15.92 9.04
C ASP A 120 11.36 17.08 8.38
N ASN A 121 10.86 16.85 7.17
CA ASN A 121 10.13 17.87 6.42
C ASN A 121 8.72 18.11 6.96
N VAL A 122 8.05 17.08 7.47
CA VAL A 122 6.79 17.21 8.20
C VAL A 122 7.02 18.03 9.46
N GLY A 123 8.08 17.75 10.25
CA GLY A 123 8.47 18.54 11.42
C GLY A 123 8.61 20.03 11.09
N ARG A 124 9.33 20.38 10.02
CA ARG A 124 9.48 21.78 9.58
C ARG A 124 8.15 22.48 9.27
N VAL A 125 7.18 21.76 8.70
CA VAL A 125 5.84 22.32 8.43
C VAL A 125 5.09 22.54 9.74
N LEU A 126 5.18 21.61 10.70
CA LEU A 126 4.54 21.73 12.00
C LEU A 126 5.14 22.90 12.80
N ASP A 127 6.46 23.04 12.83
CA ASP A 127 7.16 24.14 13.47
C ASP A 127 6.75 25.52 12.88
N TYR A 128 6.58 25.56 11.55
CA TYR A 128 6.07 26.77 10.89
C TYR A 128 4.65 27.13 11.34
N LEU A 129 3.76 26.14 11.42
CA LEU A 129 2.38 26.38 11.89
C LEU A 129 2.35 26.90 13.33
N ASP A 130 3.20 26.37 14.20
CA ASP A 130 3.27 26.77 15.59
C ASP A 130 3.86 28.20 15.72
N THR A 131 5.00 28.48 15.05
CA THR A 131 5.67 29.78 15.12
C THR A 131 4.88 30.92 14.44
N SER A 132 4.09 30.62 13.42
CA SER A 132 3.22 31.60 12.75
C SER A 132 1.86 31.80 13.44
N GLY A 133 1.56 31.05 14.51
CA GLY A 133 0.28 31.09 15.21
C GLY A 133 -0.92 30.49 14.43
N LEU A 134 -0.64 29.76 13.33
CA LEU A 134 -1.69 29.16 12.49
C LEU A 134 -2.16 27.78 12.99
N ALA A 135 -1.43 27.16 13.90
CA ALA A 135 -1.68 25.77 14.34
C ALA A 135 -3.09 25.55 14.91
N THR A 136 -3.64 26.53 15.63
CA THR A 136 -4.97 26.43 16.26
C THR A 136 -6.13 26.51 15.27
N ASN A 137 -5.89 27.05 14.07
CA ASN A 137 -6.92 27.20 13.02
C ASN A 137 -6.55 26.41 11.75
N THR A 138 -5.76 25.35 11.90
CA THR A 138 -5.36 24.50 10.78
C THR A 138 -5.66 23.04 11.08
N ILE A 139 -6.38 22.39 10.16
CA ILE A 139 -6.52 20.94 10.16
C ILE A 139 -5.24 20.36 9.56
N VAL A 140 -4.49 19.59 10.34
CA VAL A 140 -3.31 18.89 9.87
C VAL A 140 -3.65 17.42 9.69
N ILE A 141 -3.39 16.89 8.48
CA ILE A 141 -3.62 15.49 8.14
C ILE A 141 -2.30 14.92 7.60
N TYR A 142 -1.87 13.81 8.20
CA TYR A 142 -0.82 12.97 7.66
C TYR A 142 -1.43 11.66 7.16
N THR A 143 -1.26 11.37 5.89
CA THR A 143 -1.78 10.16 5.26
C THR A 143 -1.01 9.85 3.98
N SER A 144 -1.32 8.74 3.33
CA SER A 144 -0.85 8.36 2.00
C SER A 144 -2.04 8.12 1.07
N ASP A 145 -1.81 8.10 -0.23
CA ASP A 145 -2.80 7.73 -1.25
C ASP A 145 -3.13 6.23 -1.21
N GLN A 146 -2.22 5.40 -0.68
CA GLN A 146 -2.36 3.95 -0.53
C GLN A 146 -1.34 3.38 0.46
N GLY A 147 -1.52 2.12 0.86
CA GLY A 147 -0.54 1.36 1.62
C GLY A 147 0.62 0.86 0.73
N PHE A 148 1.51 0.02 1.29
CA PHE A 148 2.69 -0.45 0.59
C PHE A 148 3.20 -1.77 1.18
N TYR A 149 3.65 -2.71 0.33
CA TYR A 149 4.31 -3.94 0.77
C TYR A 149 5.76 -3.67 1.11
N LEU A 150 6.14 -3.95 2.34
CA LEU A 150 7.50 -3.75 2.85
C LEU A 150 8.23 -5.07 3.08
N GLY A 151 7.98 -6.03 2.20
CA GLY A 151 8.50 -7.39 2.29
C GLY A 151 7.43 -8.42 2.62
N ASP A 152 6.25 -7.97 3.06
CA ASP A 152 5.10 -8.84 3.26
C ASP A 152 4.79 -9.60 1.97
N HIS A 153 4.51 -10.89 2.09
CA HIS A 153 4.33 -11.80 0.94
C HIS A 153 5.53 -11.83 -0.02
N ASN A 154 6.76 -11.48 0.43
CA ASN A 154 7.91 -11.29 -0.45
C ASN A 154 7.72 -10.18 -1.52
N TRP A 155 6.78 -9.28 -1.33
CA TRP A 155 6.45 -8.22 -2.29
C TRP A 155 7.04 -6.86 -1.88
N PHE A 156 7.17 -6.02 -2.88
CA PHE A 156 7.37 -4.58 -2.78
C PHE A 156 6.32 -3.86 -3.63
N ASP A 157 6.14 -2.54 -3.45
CA ASP A 157 5.12 -1.76 -4.14
C ASP A 157 3.71 -2.02 -3.57
N LYS A 158 2.63 -2.01 -4.36
CA LYS A 158 1.21 -2.01 -3.96
C LYS A 158 0.35 -2.68 -5.04
N ARG A 159 -0.95 -2.47 -5.06
CA ARG A 159 -1.98 -2.76 -6.07
C ARG A 159 -2.94 -3.89 -5.72
N PHE A 160 -2.47 -5.00 -5.13
CA PHE A 160 -3.41 -6.01 -4.64
C PHE A 160 -4.30 -5.45 -3.53
N MET A 161 -5.53 -5.97 -3.44
CA MET A 161 -6.49 -5.60 -2.40
C MET A 161 -6.17 -6.25 -1.04
N TYR A 162 -4.89 -6.48 -0.69
CA TYR A 162 -4.49 -7.00 0.60
C TYR A 162 -4.30 -5.85 1.61
N GLU A 163 -4.33 -6.15 2.91
CA GLU A 163 -4.34 -5.12 3.96
C GLU A 163 -3.14 -4.17 3.85
N GLU A 164 -1.95 -4.66 3.51
CA GLU A 164 -0.74 -3.82 3.36
C GLU A 164 -0.90 -2.74 2.28
N SER A 165 -1.64 -3.04 1.21
CA SER A 165 -1.93 -2.09 0.13
C SER A 165 -3.12 -1.18 0.44
N LEU A 166 -4.08 -1.64 1.27
CA LEU A 166 -5.29 -0.88 1.61
C LEU A 166 -5.11 0.04 2.81
N ARG A 167 -4.28 -0.35 3.79
CA ARG A 167 -4.12 0.37 5.06
C ARG A 167 -3.02 1.41 4.97
N MET A 168 -3.39 2.65 4.72
CA MET A 168 -2.48 3.78 4.82
C MET A 168 -2.46 4.36 6.24
N PRO A 169 -1.34 4.95 6.68
CA PRO A 169 -1.32 5.72 7.92
C PRO A 169 -2.34 6.86 7.82
N PHE A 170 -3.07 7.10 8.91
CA PHE A 170 -4.00 8.21 8.98
C PHE A 170 -3.95 8.87 10.36
N LEU A 171 -3.37 10.04 10.42
CA LEU A 171 -3.31 10.89 11.60
C LEU A 171 -3.94 12.24 11.28
N ILE A 172 -4.76 12.75 12.20
CA ILE A 172 -5.42 14.05 12.03
C ILE A 172 -5.39 14.84 13.33
N ARG A 173 -5.07 16.12 13.22
CA ARG A 173 -5.09 17.08 14.33
C ARG A 173 -5.90 18.31 13.94
N TYR A 174 -6.81 18.72 14.80
CA TYR A 174 -7.47 20.02 14.74
C TYR A 174 -7.77 20.51 16.16
N PRO A 175 -6.93 21.39 16.73
CA PRO A 175 -7.08 21.86 18.10
C PRO A 175 -8.47 22.43 18.39
N GLY A 176 -9.06 22.05 19.53
CA GLY A 176 -10.39 22.49 19.94
C GLY A 176 -11.57 21.78 19.24
N GLN A 177 -11.33 21.03 18.17
CA GLN A 177 -12.36 20.30 17.41
C GLN A 177 -12.19 18.77 17.50
N ILE A 178 -10.95 18.30 17.59
CA ILE A 178 -10.60 16.88 17.69
C ILE A 178 -9.89 16.68 19.03
N LYS A 179 -10.39 15.75 19.85
CA LYS A 179 -9.80 15.42 21.15
C LYS A 179 -8.44 14.73 20.95
N PRO A 180 -7.34 15.23 21.56
CA PRO A 180 -6.04 14.60 21.45
C PRO A 180 -6.00 13.17 22.03
N GLY A 181 -5.13 12.31 21.45
CA GLY A 181 -4.89 10.96 21.96
C GLY A 181 -6.04 9.97 21.77
N THR A 182 -7.00 10.29 20.87
CA THR A 182 -8.11 9.38 20.55
C THR A 182 -7.81 8.54 19.32
N THR A 183 -8.37 7.34 19.27
CA THR A 183 -8.37 6.44 18.12
C THR A 183 -9.80 6.08 17.73
N SER A 184 -10.01 5.60 16.51
CA SER A 184 -11.30 5.14 16.02
C SER A 184 -11.10 3.96 15.07
N ASP A 185 -11.96 2.93 15.20
CA ASP A 185 -12.01 1.76 14.32
C ASP A 185 -13.04 1.94 13.19
N ALA A 186 -13.62 3.13 13.05
CA ALA A 186 -14.56 3.43 11.98
C ALA A 186 -13.87 3.32 10.61
N MET A 187 -14.48 2.58 9.70
CA MET A 187 -13.96 2.40 8.34
C MET A 187 -14.07 3.72 7.57
N VAL A 188 -12.94 4.35 7.31
CA VAL A 188 -12.80 5.57 6.51
C VAL A 188 -12.07 5.22 5.21
N VAL A 189 -12.54 5.74 4.09
CA VAL A 189 -11.96 5.48 2.78
C VAL A 189 -11.60 6.78 2.07
N ASN A 190 -10.76 6.70 1.03
CA ASN A 190 -10.20 7.88 0.34
C ASN A 190 -11.27 8.85 -0.20
N VAL A 191 -12.42 8.37 -0.66
CA VAL A 191 -13.52 9.22 -1.15
C VAL A 191 -14.21 10.05 -0.05
N ASP A 192 -13.93 9.78 1.22
CA ASP A 192 -14.53 10.48 2.37
C ASP A 192 -13.84 11.81 2.70
N PHE A 193 -12.63 12.03 2.21
CA PHE A 193 -11.90 13.27 2.50
C PHE A 193 -12.60 14.51 1.96
N ALA A 194 -13.04 14.48 0.70
CA ALA A 194 -13.68 15.62 0.07
C ALA A 194 -14.95 16.08 0.82
N PRO A 195 -15.95 15.22 1.13
CA PRO A 195 -17.11 15.63 1.90
C PRO A 195 -16.76 16.03 3.34
N THR A 196 -15.68 15.51 3.92
CA THR A 196 -15.22 15.93 5.25
C THR A 196 -14.65 17.34 5.22
N PHE A 197 -13.87 17.71 4.22
CA PHE A 197 -13.35 19.06 4.06
C PHE A 197 -14.47 20.07 3.83
N LEU A 198 -15.44 19.73 2.98
CA LEU A 198 -16.63 20.54 2.77
C LEU A 198 -17.43 20.76 4.06
N ALA A 199 -17.60 19.69 4.87
CA ALA A 199 -18.29 19.79 6.15
C ALA A 199 -17.57 20.70 7.18
N TYR A 200 -16.23 20.73 7.17
CA TYR A 200 -15.47 21.69 7.98
C TYR A 200 -15.56 23.12 7.43
N ALA A 201 -15.70 23.29 6.13
CA ALA A 201 -15.92 24.58 5.48
C ALA A 201 -17.37 25.08 5.62
N GLY A 202 -18.29 24.31 6.23
CA GLY A 202 -19.71 24.66 6.34
C GLY A 202 -20.49 24.51 5.03
N LEU A 203 -19.96 23.75 4.07
CA LEU A 203 -20.54 23.51 2.75
C LEU A 203 -21.16 22.12 2.67
N ALA A 204 -22.24 21.99 1.89
CA ALA A 204 -22.82 20.70 1.55
C ALA A 204 -21.97 19.99 0.47
N ALA A 205 -21.82 18.67 0.58
CA ALA A 205 -21.21 17.88 -0.48
C ALA A 205 -22.14 17.81 -1.70
N PRO A 206 -21.62 17.93 -2.94
CA PRO A 206 -22.36 17.65 -4.14
C PRO A 206 -22.93 16.22 -4.16
N LYS A 207 -24.04 16.01 -4.87
CA LYS A 207 -24.72 14.69 -4.91
C LYS A 207 -23.88 13.59 -5.56
N GLU A 208 -22.97 13.97 -6.45
CA GLU A 208 -22.07 13.09 -7.18
C GLU A 208 -20.93 12.53 -6.31
N VAL A 209 -20.73 13.10 -5.11
CA VAL A 209 -19.70 12.63 -4.18
C VAL A 209 -20.19 11.38 -3.46
N GLN A 210 -19.55 10.25 -3.74
CA GLN A 210 -19.87 8.94 -3.16
C GLN A 210 -19.42 8.75 -1.71
N GLY A 211 -18.48 9.59 -1.23
CA GLY A 211 -17.95 9.54 0.12
C GLY A 211 -18.89 10.07 1.18
N ARG A 212 -18.58 9.78 2.45
CA ARG A 212 -19.31 10.26 3.63
C ARG A 212 -18.39 11.08 4.52
N SER A 213 -18.86 12.23 5.02
CA SER A 213 -18.06 13.02 5.95
C SER A 213 -17.82 12.27 7.26
N PHE A 214 -16.56 12.05 7.62
CA PHE A 214 -16.16 11.48 8.90
C PHE A 214 -15.94 12.53 10.01
N LYS A 215 -16.37 13.78 9.80
CA LYS A 215 -16.35 14.82 10.84
C LYS A 215 -17.02 14.38 12.15
N PRO A 216 -18.19 13.67 12.16
CA PRO A 216 -18.76 13.13 13.39
C PRO A 216 -17.86 12.09 14.08
N VAL A 217 -17.18 11.23 13.32
CA VAL A 217 -16.22 10.24 13.84
C VAL A 217 -15.07 10.94 14.56
N LEU A 218 -14.53 12.00 13.96
CA LEU A 218 -13.46 12.82 14.56
C LEU A 218 -13.92 13.54 15.84
N ALA A 219 -15.21 13.83 15.98
CA ALA A 219 -15.82 14.36 17.20
C ALA A 219 -16.12 13.26 18.25
N GLY A 220 -15.66 12.02 18.03
CA GLY A 220 -15.85 10.88 18.95
C GLY A 220 -17.23 10.22 18.86
N ARG A 221 -17.97 10.44 17.78
CA ARG A 221 -19.32 9.91 17.58
C ARG A 221 -19.44 9.23 16.22
N THR A 222 -19.26 7.91 16.17
CA THR A 222 -19.55 7.15 14.96
C THR A 222 -21.06 7.04 14.75
N PRO A 223 -21.63 7.51 13.62
CA PRO A 223 -23.05 7.35 13.32
C PRO A 223 -23.47 5.87 13.29
N GLU A 224 -24.69 5.56 13.73
CA GLU A 224 -25.20 4.17 13.73
C GLU A 224 -25.22 3.54 12.34
N ASN A 225 -25.49 4.34 11.31
CA ASN A 225 -25.50 3.91 9.91
C ASN A 225 -24.14 4.07 9.22
N TRP A 226 -23.05 4.15 10.00
CA TRP A 226 -21.71 4.19 9.41
C TRP A 226 -21.41 2.90 8.64
N ARG A 227 -20.57 3.02 7.60
CA ARG A 227 -20.23 1.85 6.77
C ARG A 227 -19.51 0.76 7.56
N THR A 228 -19.86 -0.48 7.24
CA THR A 228 -19.21 -1.71 7.75
C THR A 228 -18.48 -2.47 6.66
N GLU A 229 -18.50 -1.93 5.45
CA GLU A 229 -17.91 -2.54 4.26
C GLU A 229 -17.41 -1.47 3.29
N MET A 230 -16.45 -1.83 2.47
CA MET A 230 -15.93 -0.99 1.39
C MET A 230 -15.74 -1.78 0.10
N TYR A 231 -15.87 -1.09 -1.02
CA TYR A 231 -15.57 -1.58 -2.35
C TYR A 231 -14.18 -1.14 -2.78
N TYR A 232 -13.47 -2.02 -3.48
CA TYR A 232 -12.18 -1.73 -4.11
C TYR A 232 -12.18 -2.17 -5.56
N ARG A 233 -11.51 -1.42 -6.44
CA ARG A 233 -11.31 -1.78 -7.84
C ARG A 233 -9.91 -1.43 -8.31
N TYR A 234 -9.27 -2.37 -9.01
CA TYR A 234 -8.02 -2.19 -9.77
C TYR A 234 -8.26 -2.59 -11.23
N TYR A 235 -7.99 -1.68 -12.16
CA TYR A 235 -8.34 -1.84 -13.58
C TYR A 235 -7.19 -2.28 -14.47
N HIS A 236 -5.96 -1.87 -14.13
CA HIS A 236 -4.87 -1.74 -15.08
C HIS A 236 -4.12 -3.05 -15.30
N TYR A 237 -4.01 -3.50 -16.56
CA TYR A 237 -3.25 -4.69 -16.94
C TYR A 237 -2.77 -4.57 -18.40
N PRO A 238 -1.52 -5.03 -18.76
CA PRO A 238 -0.52 -5.63 -17.87
C PRO A 238 0.21 -4.65 -16.96
N ALA A 239 0.08 -3.36 -17.17
CA ALA A 239 0.66 -2.25 -16.41
C ALA A 239 1.99 -2.58 -15.68
N ASP A 240 2.34 -1.81 -14.66
CA ASP A 240 3.46 -2.17 -13.78
C ASP A 240 3.13 -3.43 -12.98
N HIS A 241 4.11 -4.33 -12.86
CA HIS A 241 4.07 -5.52 -12.02
C HIS A 241 3.07 -6.61 -12.43
N ARG A 242 2.37 -6.51 -13.55
CA ARG A 242 1.44 -7.53 -14.05
C ARG A 242 0.42 -8.00 -13.01
N VAL A 243 0.00 -7.11 -12.12
CA VAL A 243 -1.07 -7.41 -11.17
C VAL A 243 -2.38 -7.54 -11.94
N GLN A 244 -3.06 -8.69 -11.80
CA GLN A 244 -4.32 -8.96 -12.48
C GLN A 244 -5.40 -7.96 -12.08
N PRO A 245 -6.25 -7.46 -13.02
CA PRO A 245 -7.40 -6.64 -12.68
C PRO A 245 -8.32 -7.37 -11.71
N HIS A 246 -8.79 -6.66 -10.70
CA HIS A 246 -9.63 -7.24 -9.69
C HIS A 246 -10.51 -6.20 -9.03
N TYR A 247 -11.57 -6.68 -8.42
CA TYR A 247 -12.41 -5.92 -7.53
C TYR A 247 -12.87 -6.78 -6.36
N GLY A 248 -13.31 -6.13 -5.30
CA GLY A 248 -13.69 -6.88 -4.14
C GLY A 248 -14.43 -6.06 -3.09
N ILE A 249 -14.84 -6.76 -2.07
CA ILE A 249 -15.47 -6.21 -0.87
C ILE A 249 -14.60 -6.55 0.35
N ARG A 250 -14.38 -5.55 1.20
CA ARG A 250 -13.78 -5.74 2.52
C ARG A 250 -14.82 -5.33 3.57
N THR A 251 -15.23 -6.27 4.42
CA THR A 251 -16.06 -6.03 5.60
C THR A 251 -15.17 -5.92 6.85
N GLN A 252 -15.73 -5.78 8.05
CA GLN A 252 -14.91 -5.78 9.27
C GLN A 252 -14.16 -7.09 9.50
N ARG A 253 -14.70 -8.22 9.02
CA ARG A 253 -14.12 -9.54 9.22
C ARG A 253 -13.60 -10.21 7.97
N TYR A 254 -14.32 -10.10 6.85
CA TYR A 254 -14.02 -10.84 5.64
C TYR A 254 -13.57 -9.92 4.51
N LYS A 255 -12.72 -10.47 3.66
CA LYS A 255 -12.36 -9.88 2.38
C LYS A 255 -12.62 -10.88 1.27
N LEU A 256 -13.35 -10.45 0.24
CA LEU A 256 -13.59 -11.24 -0.96
C LEU A 256 -13.04 -10.47 -2.17
N ILE A 257 -12.16 -11.10 -2.92
CA ILE A 257 -11.50 -10.53 -4.11
C ILE A 257 -11.88 -11.38 -5.33
N TYR A 258 -12.24 -10.73 -6.42
CA TYR A 258 -12.46 -11.38 -7.70
C TYR A 258 -11.51 -10.86 -8.76
N PHE A 259 -10.68 -11.73 -9.28
CA PHE A 259 -9.77 -11.47 -10.39
C PHE A 259 -10.52 -11.78 -11.70
N ASN A 260 -11.22 -10.78 -12.21
CA ASN A 260 -12.21 -10.92 -13.27
C ASN A 260 -11.63 -11.33 -14.63
N ARG A 261 -10.33 -11.10 -14.89
CA ARG A 261 -9.67 -11.53 -16.13
C ARG A 261 -9.35 -13.03 -16.16
N ILE A 262 -9.12 -13.64 -15.00
CA ILE A 262 -8.73 -15.06 -14.86
C ILE A 262 -9.79 -15.91 -14.16
N ASP A 263 -10.97 -15.33 -13.89
CA ASP A 263 -12.09 -15.96 -13.19
C ASP A 263 -11.69 -16.67 -11.90
N ALA A 264 -10.92 -15.98 -11.05
CA ALA A 264 -10.44 -16.54 -9.79
C ALA A 264 -10.94 -15.72 -8.58
N TRP A 265 -11.25 -16.43 -7.50
CA TRP A 265 -11.71 -15.83 -6.25
C TRP A 265 -10.72 -16.07 -5.11
N GLU A 266 -10.58 -15.08 -4.25
CA GLU A 266 -9.91 -15.23 -2.97
C GLU A 266 -10.82 -14.72 -1.85
N LEU A 267 -10.97 -15.55 -0.80
CA LEU A 267 -11.71 -15.22 0.41
C LEU A 267 -10.78 -15.34 1.61
N PHE A 268 -10.72 -14.30 2.44
CA PHE A 268 -9.95 -14.28 3.67
C PHE A 268 -10.83 -13.95 4.88
N ASP A 269 -10.61 -14.64 5.99
CA ASP A 269 -11.19 -14.32 7.31
C ASP A 269 -10.14 -13.56 8.13
N LEU A 270 -10.17 -12.24 8.09
CA LEU A 270 -9.19 -11.36 8.71
C LEU A 270 -9.11 -11.46 10.24
N ALA A 271 -10.12 -12.08 10.87
CA ALA A 271 -10.11 -12.32 12.31
C ALA A 271 -9.21 -13.50 12.71
N THR A 272 -9.06 -14.49 11.82
CA THR A 272 -8.25 -15.69 12.07
C THR A 272 -6.99 -15.74 11.19
N ASP A 273 -6.98 -14.99 10.11
CA ASP A 273 -5.88 -14.89 9.15
C ASP A 273 -5.66 -13.41 8.76
N PRO A 274 -5.14 -12.58 9.67
CA PRO A 274 -4.94 -11.15 9.43
C PRO A 274 -3.88 -10.87 8.35
N HIS A 275 -3.07 -11.86 7.99
CA HIS A 275 -2.04 -11.80 6.96
C HIS A 275 -2.47 -12.40 5.62
N GLU A 276 -3.73 -12.79 5.47
CA GLU A 276 -4.30 -13.24 4.21
C GLU A 276 -3.51 -14.37 3.51
N LEU A 277 -3.04 -15.32 4.33
CA LEU A 277 -2.22 -16.45 3.87
C LEU A 277 -3.05 -17.61 3.34
N LYS A 278 -4.31 -17.76 3.78
CA LYS A 278 -5.15 -18.91 3.45
C LYS A 278 -6.39 -18.48 2.69
N ASN A 279 -6.40 -18.72 1.39
CA ASN A 279 -7.60 -18.52 0.59
C ASN A 279 -8.68 -19.59 0.90
N LEU A 280 -9.83 -19.13 1.37
CA LEU A 280 -10.97 -19.95 1.78
C LEU A 280 -12.06 -20.06 0.70
N SER A 281 -11.86 -19.51 -0.50
CA SER A 281 -12.90 -19.42 -1.53
C SER A 281 -13.43 -20.79 -2.02
N ALA A 282 -12.61 -21.83 -1.90
CA ALA A 282 -12.98 -23.22 -2.24
C ALA A 282 -13.38 -24.07 -1.02
N ASP A 283 -13.37 -23.52 0.20
CA ASP A 283 -13.73 -24.25 1.41
C ASP A 283 -15.27 -24.44 1.48
N PRO A 284 -15.79 -25.69 1.51
CA PRO A 284 -17.21 -25.96 1.62
C PRO A 284 -17.87 -25.32 2.86
N ALA A 285 -17.11 -25.17 3.96
CA ALA A 285 -17.61 -24.52 5.17
C ALA A 285 -17.89 -23.03 4.97
N GLN A 286 -17.32 -22.40 3.96
CA GLN A 286 -17.50 -20.98 3.64
C GLN A 286 -18.54 -20.72 2.53
N THR A 287 -19.27 -21.73 2.07
CA THR A 287 -20.27 -21.59 0.99
C THR A 287 -21.29 -20.49 1.29
N GLY A 288 -21.78 -20.43 2.53
CA GLY A 288 -22.72 -19.38 2.97
C GLY A 288 -22.12 -17.99 2.94
N THR A 289 -20.91 -17.84 3.48
CA THR A 289 -20.12 -16.59 3.51
C THR A 289 -19.85 -16.11 2.08
N MET A 290 -19.39 -17.00 1.20
CA MET A 290 -19.16 -16.72 -0.22
C MET A 290 -20.41 -16.20 -0.92
N LYS A 291 -21.55 -16.86 -0.70
CA LYS A 291 -22.83 -16.44 -1.30
C LYS A 291 -23.23 -15.05 -0.84
N GLN A 292 -23.14 -14.77 0.46
CA GLN A 292 -23.50 -13.48 1.01
C GLN A 292 -22.58 -12.37 0.47
N LEU A 293 -21.27 -12.56 0.56
CA LEU A 293 -20.30 -11.54 0.11
C LEU A 293 -20.36 -11.28 -1.40
N LYS A 294 -20.67 -12.29 -2.22
CA LYS A 294 -20.93 -12.09 -3.66
C LYS A 294 -22.18 -11.25 -3.90
N ALA A 295 -23.23 -11.43 -3.12
CA ALA A 295 -24.43 -10.62 -3.21
C ALA A 295 -24.17 -9.17 -2.78
N ASP A 296 -23.45 -8.97 -1.68
CA ASP A 296 -23.08 -7.64 -1.19
C ASP A 296 -22.14 -6.93 -2.18
N LEU A 297 -21.17 -7.64 -2.75
CA LEU A 297 -20.28 -7.10 -3.79
C LEU A 297 -21.07 -6.67 -5.04
N ALA A 298 -22.03 -7.50 -5.48
CA ALA A 298 -22.89 -7.15 -6.62
C ALA A 298 -23.74 -5.90 -6.33
N ARG A 299 -24.29 -5.78 -5.12
CA ARG A 299 -25.03 -4.58 -4.68
C ARG A 299 -24.14 -3.34 -4.70
N LEU A 300 -22.93 -3.40 -4.11
CA LEU A 300 -21.98 -2.28 -4.08
C LEU A 300 -21.58 -1.83 -5.49
N ARG A 301 -21.39 -2.76 -6.42
CA ARG A 301 -21.08 -2.43 -7.82
C ARG A 301 -22.21 -1.64 -8.49
N VAL A 302 -23.46 -2.03 -8.25
CA VAL A 302 -24.62 -1.28 -8.75
C VAL A 302 -24.71 0.11 -8.10
N GLU A 303 -24.55 0.20 -6.76
CA GLU A 303 -24.61 1.44 -6.02
C GLU A 303 -23.50 2.44 -6.43
N LEU A 304 -22.35 1.94 -6.84
CA LEU A 304 -21.18 2.73 -7.23
C LEU A 304 -21.01 2.89 -8.75
N ASP A 305 -21.99 2.44 -9.54
CA ASP A 305 -22.04 2.53 -11.02
C ASP A 305 -20.83 1.86 -11.69
N ASP A 306 -20.36 0.73 -11.14
CA ASP A 306 -19.24 -0.03 -11.70
C ASP A 306 -19.74 -1.13 -12.66
N HIS A 307 -19.60 -0.88 -13.95
CA HIS A 307 -20.06 -1.71 -15.04
C HIS A 307 -18.91 -2.45 -15.73
N ASP A 308 -18.23 -3.35 -15.15
CA ASP A 308 -17.25 -4.30 -15.76
C ASP A 308 -16.71 -3.98 -17.19
N GLN A 309 -16.41 -2.74 -17.45
CA GLN A 309 -15.67 -2.39 -18.63
C GLN A 309 -14.21 -2.73 -18.38
N LEU A 310 -13.82 -3.97 -18.71
CA LEU A 310 -12.42 -4.27 -19.00
C LEU A 310 -12.04 -3.37 -20.19
N GLN A 311 -11.44 -2.24 -19.91
CA GLN A 311 -10.72 -1.55 -20.97
C GLN A 311 -9.53 -2.46 -21.28
N ASP A 312 -9.64 -3.20 -22.36
CA ASP A 312 -8.47 -3.76 -23.04
C ASP A 312 -7.60 -2.59 -23.46
N VAL A 313 -6.72 -2.18 -22.58
CA VAL A 313 -5.61 -1.32 -22.95
C VAL A 313 -4.63 -2.20 -23.71
N GLN A 314 -5.01 -2.54 -24.93
CA GLN A 314 -4.06 -2.91 -25.97
C GLN A 314 -3.29 -1.64 -26.33
N LYS A 315 -2.12 -1.48 -25.75
CA LYS A 315 -1.01 -0.72 -26.38
C LYS A 315 0.31 -1.25 -25.90
#